data_d86f0a74f3986c32bcae5adc671bf3fc
#
_entry.id   d86f0a74f3986c32bcae5adc671bf3fc
#
_cell.length_a   1.000
_cell.length_b   1.000
_cell.length_c   1.000
_cell.angle_alpha   90.00
_cell.angle_beta   90.00
_cell.angle_gamma   90.00
#
_symmetry.space_group_name_H-M   'P 1'
#
loop_
_entity.id
_entity.type
_entity.pdbx_description
1 polymer ?
#
loop_
_entity_poly.entity_id
_entity_poly.type
_entity_poly.pdbx_seq_one_letter_code
_entity_poly.pdbx_strand_id
1 'polypeptide(L)'
;MTKYQLDHFKSKVRRNFNPLIEEQELLVKQYRAEATEKIVGKLAKKMGADKILNEFKKAEAQLKAVQDKARTFFKKKADQDADKKKDFNSYRFDREEKLSLSDCEEQLRDWASELVDREIRRRPEGQKLKQLEDLKTKAIDQVMESGTPEELIRQLDATTKKIGIAWVVDTSKIKQISQN
;
A
#
# COMPACT_ATOMS: atom_id res chain seq x y z
N MET A 1 1.61 11.28 33.72
CA MET A 1 1.27 12.46 32.86
C MET A 1 -0.24 12.70 32.84
N THR A 2 -0.68 13.96 32.72
CA THR A 2 -2.10 14.30 32.56
C THR A 2 -2.61 13.92 31.16
N LYS A 3 -3.94 13.74 31.01
CA LYS A 3 -4.57 13.46 29.70
C LYS A 3 -4.16 14.49 28.64
N TYR A 4 -4.13 15.78 29.01
CA TYR A 4 -3.74 16.86 28.12
C TYR A 4 -2.27 16.73 27.65
N GLN A 5 -1.36 16.39 28.55
CA GLN A 5 0.05 16.13 28.21
C GLN A 5 0.19 14.95 27.25
N LEU A 6 -0.55 13.86 27.47
CA LEU A 6 -0.57 12.70 26.57
C LEU A 6 -1.04 13.08 25.16
N ASP A 7 -2.13 13.83 25.06
CA ASP A 7 -2.69 14.26 23.75
C ASP A 7 -1.75 15.23 23.03
N HIS A 8 -1.08 16.11 23.77
CA HIS A 8 -0.07 17.01 23.22
C HIS A 8 1.12 16.23 22.63
N PHE A 9 1.67 15.25 23.36
CA PHE A 9 2.78 14.44 22.86
C PHE A 9 2.38 13.56 21.67
N LYS A 10 1.19 12.95 21.69
CA LYS A 10 0.65 12.20 20.52
C LYS A 10 0.53 13.08 19.27
N SER A 11 0.01 14.31 19.45
CA SER A 11 -0.08 15.27 18.36
C SER A 11 1.30 15.63 17.82
N LYS A 12 2.29 15.80 18.70
CA LYS A 12 3.67 16.10 18.30
C LYS A 12 4.34 14.92 17.57
N VAL A 13 4.11 13.68 18.02
CA VAL A 13 4.55 12.48 17.32
C VAL A 13 3.98 12.47 15.89
N ARG A 14 2.66 12.61 15.74
CA ARG A 14 2.01 12.65 14.42
C ARG A 14 2.57 13.74 13.53
N ARG A 15 2.74 14.96 14.05
CA ARG A 15 3.27 16.10 13.28
C ARG A 15 4.68 15.84 12.76
N ASN A 16 5.52 15.15 13.51
CA ASN A 16 6.90 14.87 13.10
C ASN A 16 7.00 13.67 12.13
N PHE A 17 6.14 12.67 12.29
CA PHE A 17 6.20 11.46 11.47
C PHE A 17 5.38 11.55 10.18
N ASN A 18 4.20 12.20 10.22
CA ASN A 18 3.29 12.20 9.07
C ASN A 18 3.95 12.76 7.79
N PRO A 19 4.66 13.90 7.81
CA PRO A 19 5.31 14.40 6.59
C PRO A 19 6.33 13.42 6.00
N LEU A 20 7.10 12.72 6.85
CA LEU A 20 8.09 11.73 6.41
C LEU A 20 7.41 10.49 5.82
N ILE A 21 6.29 10.06 6.41
CA ILE A 21 5.50 8.95 5.90
C ILE A 21 4.85 9.34 4.57
N GLU A 22 4.22 10.51 4.47
CA GLU A 22 3.59 11.01 3.25
C GLU A 22 4.57 11.11 2.08
N GLU A 23 5.78 11.66 2.33
CA GLU A 23 6.84 11.69 1.32
C GLU A 23 7.20 10.28 0.85
N GLN A 24 7.37 9.36 1.78
CA GLN A 24 7.75 7.98 1.46
C GLN A 24 6.61 7.21 0.76
N GLU A 25 5.35 7.46 1.13
CA GLU A 25 4.17 6.92 0.45
C GLU A 25 4.10 7.36 -1.03
N LEU A 26 4.43 8.61 -1.32
CA LEU A 26 4.49 9.10 -2.71
C LEU A 26 5.52 8.34 -3.54
N LEU A 27 6.72 8.12 -3.00
CA LEU A 27 7.75 7.31 -3.67
C LEU A 27 7.27 5.87 -3.89
N VAL A 28 6.72 5.25 -2.85
CA VAL A 28 6.17 3.88 -2.94
C VAL A 28 5.05 3.81 -3.98
N LYS A 29 4.19 4.83 -4.07
CA LYS A 29 3.10 4.90 -5.07
C LYS A 29 3.64 4.95 -6.50
N GLN A 30 4.70 5.73 -6.76
CA GLN A 30 5.37 5.78 -8.07
C GLN A 30 5.93 4.41 -8.45
N TYR A 31 6.73 3.80 -7.56
CA TYR A 31 7.29 2.46 -7.79
C TYR A 31 6.22 1.38 -7.94
N ARG A 32 5.09 1.51 -7.21
CA ARG A 32 3.97 0.59 -7.35
C ARG A 32 3.39 0.61 -8.76
N ALA A 33 3.21 1.79 -9.35
CA ALA A 33 2.71 1.93 -10.71
C ALA A 33 3.65 1.24 -11.72
N GLU A 34 4.95 1.52 -11.64
CA GLU A 34 5.96 0.90 -12.51
C GLU A 34 6.04 -0.63 -12.33
N ALA A 35 6.03 -1.09 -11.06
CA ALA A 35 6.07 -2.52 -10.74
C ALA A 35 4.81 -3.23 -11.24
N THR A 36 3.64 -2.60 -11.12
CA THR A 36 2.37 -3.14 -11.61
C THR A 36 2.43 -3.39 -13.11
N GLU A 37 2.79 -2.38 -13.91
CA GLU A 37 2.87 -2.53 -15.37
C GLU A 37 3.86 -3.63 -15.78
N LYS A 38 5.02 -3.67 -15.14
CA LYS A 38 6.05 -4.68 -15.41
C LYS A 38 5.59 -6.10 -15.04
N ILE A 39 4.95 -6.27 -13.89
CA ILE A 39 4.50 -7.58 -13.38
C ILE A 39 3.29 -8.05 -14.18
N VAL A 40 2.32 -7.18 -14.45
CA VAL A 40 1.15 -7.49 -15.30
C VAL A 40 1.60 -7.95 -16.68
N GLY A 41 2.53 -7.22 -17.32
CA GLY A 41 3.08 -7.61 -18.63
C GLY A 41 3.77 -8.98 -18.61
N LYS A 42 4.55 -9.28 -17.56
CA LYS A 42 5.18 -10.60 -17.39
C LYS A 42 4.14 -11.70 -17.16
N LEU A 43 3.12 -11.44 -16.34
CA LEU A 43 2.06 -12.37 -16.04
C LEU A 43 1.23 -12.67 -17.30
N ALA A 44 0.84 -11.63 -18.05
CA ALA A 44 0.10 -11.77 -19.30
C ALA A 44 0.84 -12.67 -20.30
N LYS A 45 2.15 -12.45 -20.50
CA LYS A 45 2.99 -13.30 -21.35
C LYS A 45 3.08 -14.74 -20.84
N LYS A 46 3.37 -14.92 -19.54
CA LYS A 46 3.47 -16.24 -18.93
C LYS A 46 2.19 -17.06 -19.06
N MET A 47 1.04 -16.41 -18.97
CA MET A 47 -0.27 -17.05 -19.08
C MET A 47 -0.73 -17.22 -20.54
N GLY A 48 -0.11 -16.51 -21.48
CA GLY A 48 -0.56 -16.41 -22.87
C GLY A 48 -1.77 -15.48 -23.07
N ALA A 49 -2.06 -14.61 -22.08
CA ALA A 49 -3.13 -13.63 -22.15
C ALA A 49 -2.81 -12.49 -23.13
N ASP A 50 -1.54 -12.22 -23.37
CA ASP A 50 -1.08 -11.20 -24.35
C ASP A 50 -1.65 -11.40 -25.74
N LYS A 51 -1.86 -12.65 -26.18
CA LYS A 51 -2.48 -12.98 -27.47
C LYS A 51 -3.93 -12.51 -27.52
N ILE A 52 -4.71 -12.85 -26.48
CA ILE A 52 -6.14 -12.46 -26.43
C ILE A 52 -6.31 -10.94 -26.29
N LEU A 53 -5.44 -10.27 -25.53
CA LEU A 53 -5.44 -8.81 -25.42
C LEU A 53 -5.13 -8.13 -26.77
N ASN A 54 -4.21 -8.70 -27.54
CA ASN A 54 -3.90 -8.22 -28.89
C ASN A 54 -5.05 -8.47 -29.89
N GLU A 55 -5.78 -9.59 -29.75
CA GLU A 55 -6.99 -9.84 -30.53
C GLU A 55 -8.06 -8.78 -30.22
N PHE A 56 -8.28 -8.42 -28.95
CA PHE A 56 -9.18 -7.32 -28.58
C PHE A 56 -8.78 -6.00 -29.25
N LYS A 57 -7.49 -5.65 -29.19
CA LYS A 57 -6.98 -4.40 -29.81
C LYS A 57 -7.19 -4.34 -31.34
N LYS A 58 -7.31 -5.50 -31.99
CA LYS A 58 -7.47 -5.59 -33.44
C LYS A 58 -8.91 -5.82 -33.87
N ALA A 59 -9.79 -6.16 -32.95
CA ALA A 59 -11.13 -6.65 -33.27
C ALA A 59 -12.19 -5.55 -33.26
N GLU A 60 -12.26 -4.71 -34.29
CA GLU A 60 -13.45 -3.86 -34.52
C GLU A 60 -14.64 -4.64 -35.08
N ALA A 61 -14.42 -5.60 -36.00
CA ALA A 61 -15.48 -6.31 -36.73
C ALA A 61 -15.93 -7.65 -36.10
N GLN A 62 -15.18 -8.23 -35.16
CA GLN A 62 -15.45 -9.56 -34.58
C GLN A 62 -15.46 -9.52 -33.02
N LEU A 63 -15.90 -8.42 -32.46
CA LEU A 63 -15.82 -8.17 -31.03
C LEU A 63 -16.47 -9.28 -30.17
N LYS A 64 -17.66 -9.79 -30.58
CA LYS A 64 -18.35 -10.84 -29.82
C LYS A 64 -17.54 -12.14 -29.73
N ALA A 65 -16.96 -12.59 -30.86
CA ALA A 65 -16.14 -13.81 -30.85
C ALA A 65 -14.89 -13.68 -29.96
N VAL A 66 -14.28 -12.50 -29.92
CA VAL A 66 -13.14 -12.22 -29.05
C VAL A 66 -13.55 -12.19 -27.58
N GLN A 67 -14.70 -11.60 -27.28
CA GLN A 67 -15.26 -11.59 -25.91
C GLN A 67 -15.51 -13.02 -25.39
N ASP A 68 -16.10 -13.89 -26.20
CA ASP A 68 -16.37 -15.28 -25.82
C ASP A 68 -15.07 -16.08 -25.60
N LYS A 69 -14.08 -15.87 -26.43
CA LYS A 69 -12.74 -16.44 -26.25
C LYS A 69 -12.10 -15.95 -24.95
N ALA A 70 -12.20 -14.66 -24.64
CA ALA A 70 -11.64 -14.10 -23.42
C ALA A 70 -12.34 -14.67 -22.17
N ARG A 71 -13.69 -14.73 -22.17
CA ARG A 71 -14.45 -15.35 -21.08
C ARG A 71 -13.98 -16.78 -20.82
N THR A 72 -13.91 -17.59 -21.85
CA THR A 72 -13.45 -18.97 -21.76
C THR A 72 -12.03 -19.07 -21.23
N PHE A 73 -11.13 -18.23 -21.73
CA PHE A 73 -9.73 -18.21 -21.31
C PHE A 73 -9.60 -17.89 -19.80
N PHE A 74 -10.19 -16.79 -19.35
CA PHE A 74 -10.04 -16.34 -17.95
C PHE A 74 -10.73 -17.29 -16.97
N LYS A 75 -11.92 -17.80 -17.29
CA LYS A 75 -12.59 -18.84 -16.47
C LYS A 75 -11.73 -20.10 -16.34
N LYS A 76 -11.21 -20.62 -17.44
CA LYS A 76 -10.33 -21.79 -17.43
C LYS A 76 -9.07 -21.56 -16.58
N LYS A 77 -8.48 -20.36 -16.64
CA LYS A 77 -7.31 -20.04 -15.82
C LYS A 77 -7.62 -19.90 -14.35
N ALA A 78 -8.77 -19.37 -13.98
CA ALA A 78 -9.25 -19.34 -12.61
C ALA A 78 -9.52 -20.77 -12.07
N ASP A 79 -10.13 -21.65 -12.86
CA ASP A 79 -10.42 -23.03 -12.43
C ASP A 79 -9.16 -23.90 -12.26
N GLN A 80 -8.06 -23.55 -12.95
CA GLN A 80 -6.80 -24.30 -12.88
C GLN A 80 -5.92 -23.95 -11.68
N ASP A 81 -6.25 -22.90 -10.93
CA ASP A 81 -5.39 -22.36 -9.87
C ASP A 81 -6.28 -21.81 -8.75
N ALA A 82 -6.19 -22.40 -7.55
CA ALA A 82 -7.01 -22.04 -6.40
C ALA A 82 -6.84 -20.57 -5.98
N ASP A 83 -5.62 -20.03 -6.08
CA ASP A 83 -5.35 -18.63 -5.73
C ASP A 83 -5.99 -17.68 -6.75
N LYS A 84 -5.92 -18.01 -8.05
CA LYS A 84 -6.61 -17.25 -9.09
C LYS A 84 -8.11 -17.32 -9.01
N LYS A 85 -8.66 -18.45 -8.55
CA LYS A 85 -10.11 -18.63 -8.35
C LYS A 85 -10.64 -17.70 -7.26
N LYS A 86 -9.89 -17.52 -6.19
CA LYS A 86 -10.24 -16.62 -5.09
C LYS A 86 -10.39 -15.16 -5.54
N ASP A 87 -9.49 -14.72 -6.42
CA ASP A 87 -9.43 -13.33 -6.90
C ASP A 87 -10.15 -13.14 -8.25
N PHE A 88 -10.86 -14.15 -8.74
CA PHE A 88 -11.58 -14.08 -10.00
C PHE A 88 -12.92 -13.36 -9.84
N ASN A 89 -13.06 -12.25 -10.52
CA ASN A 89 -14.31 -11.49 -10.54
C ASN A 89 -15.30 -12.08 -11.57
N SER A 90 -16.07 -13.09 -11.14
CA SER A 90 -17.05 -13.76 -11.99
C SER A 90 -18.09 -12.81 -12.57
N TYR A 91 -18.54 -11.81 -11.80
CA TYR A 91 -19.51 -10.81 -12.26
C TYR A 91 -19.04 -10.04 -13.50
N ARG A 92 -17.76 -9.68 -13.56
CA ARG A 92 -17.15 -9.02 -14.72
C ARG A 92 -17.21 -9.88 -15.98
N PHE A 93 -17.03 -11.20 -15.86
CA PHE A 93 -16.96 -12.13 -16.96
C PHE A 93 -18.30 -12.82 -17.29
N ASP A 94 -19.29 -12.76 -16.39
CA ASP A 94 -20.62 -13.37 -16.59
C ASP A 94 -21.65 -12.39 -17.15
N ARG A 95 -21.34 -11.09 -17.21
CA ARG A 95 -22.20 -10.10 -17.87
C ARG A 95 -22.43 -10.49 -19.33
N GLU A 96 -23.68 -10.52 -19.76
CA GLU A 96 -24.04 -10.67 -21.18
C GLU A 96 -23.59 -9.45 -21.99
N GLU A 97 -23.51 -8.28 -21.36
CA GLU A 97 -23.06 -7.03 -21.95
C GLU A 97 -21.54 -6.94 -21.97
N LYS A 98 -21.03 -6.93 -23.19
CA LYS A 98 -19.73 -6.37 -23.64
C LYS A 98 -18.55 -6.46 -22.67
N LEU A 99 -18.02 -7.65 -22.48
CA LEU A 99 -16.67 -7.78 -21.91
C LEU A 99 -15.69 -6.91 -22.71
N SER A 100 -15.03 -5.98 -22.03
CA SER A 100 -14.09 -5.04 -22.62
C SER A 100 -12.63 -5.49 -22.47
N LEU A 101 -11.74 -4.86 -23.22
CA LEU A 101 -10.29 -5.01 -23.02
C LEU A 101 -9.89 -4.60 -21.60
N SER A 102 -10.49 -3.51 -21.08
CA SER A 102 -10.24 -3.02 -19.72
C SER A 102 -10.56 -4.05 -18.66
N ASP A 103 -11.68 -4.79 -18.80
CA ASP A 103 -12.06 -5.85 -17.86
C ASP A 103 -11.01 -6.95 -17.77
N CYS A 104 -10.42 -7.32 -18.92
CA CYS A 104 -9.36 -8.31 -18.98
C CYS A 104 -8.04 -7.79 -18.36
N GLU A 105 -7.70 -6.53 -18.62
CA GLU A 105 -6.50 -5.90 -18.06
C GLU A 105 -6.62 -5.72 -16.54
N GLU A 106 -7.80 -5.34 -16.04
CA GLU A 106 -8.07 -5.24 -14.60
C GLU A 106 -7.97 -6.60 -13.91
N GLN A 107 -8.52 -7.67 -14.53
CA GLN A 107 -8.38 -9.01 -13.97
C GLN A 107 -6.91 -9.45 -13.86
N LEU A 108 -6.08 -9.08 -14.84
CA LEU A 108 -4.64 -9.34 -14.75
C LEU A 108 -3.96 -8.53 -13.62
N ARG A 109 -4.41 -7.28 -13.38
CA ARG A 109 -3.92 -6.47 -12.27
C ARG A 109 -4.32 -7.07 -10.92
N ASP A 110 -5.55 -7.56 -10.78
CA ASP A 110 -6.01 -8.25 -9.57
C ASP A 110 -5.11 -9.46 -9.28
N TRP A 111 -4.85 -10.31 -10.26
CA TRP A 111 -3.95 -11.46 -10.11
C TRP A 111 -2.47 -11.09 -9.90
N ALA A 112 -2.07 -9.89 -10.29
CA ALA A 112 -0.71 -9.39 -10.08
C ALA A 112 -0.52 -8.73 -8.72
N SER A 113 -1.59 -8.36 -8.00
CA SER A 113 -1.54 -7.50 -6.81
C SER A 113 -0.61 -8.02 -5.72
N GLU A 114 -0.70 -9.31 -5.35
CA GLU A 114 0.20 -9.90 -4.35
C GLU A 114 1.66 -9.91 -4.79
N LEU A 115 1.92 -10.11 -6.10
CA LEU A 115 3.28 -10.08 -6.64
C LEU A 115 3.85 -8.66 -6.60
N VAL A 116 3.01 -7.66 -6.88
CA VAL A 116 3.37 -6.23 -6.76
C VAL A 116 3.67 -5.88 -5.32
N ASP A 117 2.81 -6.27 -4.36
CA ASP A 117 3.03 -6.02 -2.94
C ASP A 117 4.32 -6.67 -2.43
N ARG A 118 4.62 -7.87 -2.88
CA ARG A 118 5.88 -8.56 -2.55
C ARG A 118 7.09 -7.82 -3.10
N GLU A 119 6.99 -7.29 -4.32
CA GLU A 119 8.07 -6.51 -4.94
C GLU A 119 8.28 -5.18 -4.20
N ILE A 120 7.20 -4.48 -3.82
CA ILE A 120 7.28 -3.23 -3.04
C ILE A 120 7.92 -3.46 -1.68
N ARG A 121 7.54 -4.54 -0.97
CA ARG A 121 8.12 -4.86 0.35
C ARG A 121 9.63 -5.17 0.28
N ARG A 122 10.14 -5.60 -0.87
CA ARG A 122 11.58 -5.88 -1.07
C ARG A 122 12.38 -4.63 -1.40
N ARG A 123 11.74 -3.57 -1.89
CA ARG A 123 12.42 -2.33 -2.25
C ARG A 123 12.81 -1.51 -1.02
N PRO A 124 13.93 -0.77 -1.09
CA PRO A 124 14.37 0.11 0.01
C PRO A 124 13.29 1.10 0.43
N GLU A 125 12.54 1.65 -0.52
CA GLU A 125 11.46 2.63 -0.26
C GLU A 125 10.31 2.01 0.52
N GLY A 126 9.89 0.79 0.16
CA GLY A 126 8.86 0.05 0.88
C GLY A 126 9.31 -0.36 2.29
N GLN A 127 10.58 -0.75 2.43
CA GLN A 127 11.17 -1.06 3.73
C GLN A 127 11.27 0.19 4.62
N LYS A 128 11.67 1.33 4.04
CA LYS A 128 11.75 2.60 4.76
C LYS A 128 10.37 3.08 5.21
N LEU A 129 9.35 2.98 4.36
CA LEU A 129 7.97 3.30 4.73
C LEU A 129 7.54 2.49 5.95
N LYS A 130 7.69 1.17 5.90
CA LYS A 130 7.36 0.30 7.02
C LYS A 130 8.13 0.65 8.30
N GLN A 131 9.44 0.95 8.20
CA GLN A 131 10.23 1.38 9.35
C GLN A 131 9.70 2.67 9.97
N LEU A 132 9.28 3.65 9.17
CA LEU A 132 8.70 4.90 9.68
C LEU A 132 7.36 4.66 10.38
N GLU A 133 6.50 3.81 9.84
CA GLU A 133 5.23 3.42 10.45
C GLU A 133 5.44 2.69 11.78
N ASP A 134 6.35 1.71 11.80
CA ASP A 134 6.71 0.96 13.02
C ASP A 134 7.29 1.88 14.10
N LEU A 135 8.17 2.82 13.73
CA LEU A 135 8.74 3.80 14.66
C LEU A 135 7.67 4.79 15.17
N LYS A 136 6.75 5.24 14.32
CA LYS A 136 5.62 6.08 14.73
C LYS A 136 4.73 5.36 15.74
N THR A 137 4.38 4.10 15.47
CA THR A 137 3.59 3.27 16.37
C THR A 137 4.30 3.14 17.73
N LYS A 138 5.57 2.74 17.71
CA LYS A 138 6.39 2.64 18.92
C LYS A 138 6.47 3.96 19.71
N ALA A 139 6.61 5.09 19.02
CA ALA A 139 6.64 6.40 19.65
C ALA A 139 5.29 6.74 20.32
N ILE A 140 4.17 6.36 19.72
CA ILE A 140 2.83 6.53 20.31
C ILE A 140 2.68 5.64 21.56
N ASP A 141 3.14 4.39 21.51
CA ASP A 141 3.07 3.46 22.63
C ASP A 141 3.91 3.99 23.80
N GLN A 142 5.12 4.52 23.55
CA GLN A 142 5.96 5.17 24.57
C GLN A 142 5.24 6.36 25.22
N VAL A 143 4.46 7.15 24.46
CA VAL A 143 3.64 8.23 25.04
C VAL A 143 2.60 7.69 26.01
N MET A 144 2.03 6.51 25.73
CA MET A 144 1.02 5.90 26.59
C MET A 144 1.60 5.28 27.87
N GLU A 145 2.82 4.76 27.79
CA GLU A 145 3.46 3.98 28.86
C GLU A 145 4.30 4.84 29.81
N SER A 146 4.80 6.00 29.36
CA SER A 146 5.71 6.83 30.16
C SER A 146 5.00 7.53 31.32
N GLY A 147 5.60 7.49 32.47
CA GLY A 147 5.09 8.13 33.71
C GLY A 147 5.32 9.64 33.74
N THR A 148 6.47 10.12 33.23
CA THR A 148 6.90 11.52 33.27
C THR A 148 7.28 12.05 31.90
N PRO A 149 7.13 13.39 31.65
CA PRO A 149 7.54 14.00 30.38
C PRO A 149 9.03 13.84 30.07
N GLU A 150 9.90 13.91 31.09
CA GLU A 150 11.34 13.81 30.92
C GLU A 150 11.78 12.41 30.50
N GLU A 151 11.17 11.39 31.07
CA GLU A 151 11.40 10.00 30.67
C GLU A 151 10.94 9.75 29.24
N LEU A 152 9.74 10.25 28.88
CA LEU A 152 9.21 10.15 27.54
C LEU A 152 10.13 10.79 26.51
N ILE A 153 10.62 12.01 26.74
CA ILE A 153 11.53 12.70 25.81
C ILE A 153 12.77 11.86 25.58
N ARG A 154 13.38 11.33 26.64
CA ARG A 154 14.57 10.46 26.54
C ARG A 154 14.29 9.22 25.69
N GLN A 155 13.13 8.59 25.86
CA GLN A 155 12.72 7.41 25.09
C GLN A 155 12.46 7.75 23.63
N LEU A 156 11.77 8.88 23.35
CA LEU A 156 11.50 9.35 22.00
C LEU A 156 12.78 9.71 21.26
N ASP A 157 13.71 10.43 21.91
CA ASP A 157 15.03 10.74 21.32
C ASP A 157 15.80 9.48 20.97
N ALA A 158 15.84 8.48 21.86
CA ALA A 158 16.49 7.21 21.58
C ALA A 158 15.84 6.46 20.40
N THR A 159 14.52 6.50 20.28
CA THR A 159 13.75 5.82 19.23
C THR A 159 13.94 6.52 17.88
N THR A 160 13.98 7.85 17.84
CA THR A 160 13.96 8.64 16.61
C THR A 160 15.33 9.16 16.16
N LYS A 161 16.38 8.96 16.96
CA LYS A 161 17.75 9.38 16.65
C LYS A 161 18.22 8.94 15.26
N LYS A 162 17.87 7.73 14.86
CA LYS A 162 18.28 7.15 13.55
C LYS A 162 17.62 7.81 12.35
N ILE A 163 16.49 8.50 12.54
CA ILE A 163 15.73 9.18 11.47
C ILE A 163 15.82 10.70 11.56
N GLY A 164 16.72 11.22 12.42
CA GLY A 164 17.02 12.66 12.49
C GLY A 164 15.93 13.53 13.10
N ILE A 165 14.92 12.96 13.77
CA ILE A 165 13.90 13.73 14.50
C ILE A 165 14.48 14.10 15.87
N ALA A 166 14.63 15.40 16.11
CA ALA A 166 14.98 15.92 17.43
C ALA A 166 13.72 16.36 18.18
N TRP A 167 13.58 15.89 19.41
CA TRP A 167 12.46 16.26 20.29
C TRP A 167 12.83 17.49 21.12
N VAL A 168 12.75 18.67 20.52
CA VAL A 168 12.84 19.92 21.27
C VAL A 168 11.52 20.12 21.99
N VAL A 169 11.50 19.83 23.28
CA VAL A 169 10.36 20.12 24.13
C VAL A 169 10.69 21.35 24.96
N ASP A 170 9.92 22.40 24.79
CA ASP A 170 9.95 23.55 25.67
C ASP A 170 9.37 23.14 27.02
N THR A 171 10.27 22.68 27.92
CA THR A 171 9.88 22.21 29.26
C THR A 171 9.26 23.33 30.10
N SER A 172 9.45 24.61 29.75
CA SER A 172 8.81 25.74 30.40
C SER A 172 7.31 25.77 30.17
N LYS A 173 6.86 25.40 28.98
CA LYS A 173 5.43 25.27 28.63
C LYS A 173 4.76 24.07 29.30
N ILE A 174 5.50 22.98 29.52
CA ILE A 174 4.95 21.79 30.20
C ILE A 174 4.66 22.11 31.65
N LYS A 175 5.51 22.89 32.34
CA LYS A 175 5.30 23.31 33.73
C LYS A 175 4.10 24.24 33.88
N GLN A 176 3.84 25.13 32.94
CA GLN A 176 2.65 26.00 32.97
C GLN A 176 1.33 25.24 32.79
N ILE A 177 1.33 24.13 32.03
CA ILE A 177 0.16 23.29 31.79
C ILE A 177 -0.18 22.42 33.00
N SER A 178 0.77 22.21 33.91
CA SER A 178 0.55 21.43 35.15
C SER A 178 0.00 22.26 36.30
N GLN A 179 -0.18 23.58 36.13
CA GLN A 179 -0.64 24.52 37.19
C GLN A 179 -2.04 25.09 36.93
N ASN A 180 -2.69 24.71 35.85
CA ASN A 180 -4.11 24.98 35.56
C ASN A 180 -4.89 23.66 35.54
#